data_5110d6c698286803c3c43caa288f033e
#
_entry.id   5110d6c698286803c3c43caa288f033e
#
_cell.length_a   1.000
_cell.length_b   1.000
_cell.length_c   1.000
_cell.angle_alpha   90.00
_cell.angle_beta   90.00
_cell.angle_gamma   90.00
#
_symmetry.space_group_name_H-M   'P 1'
#
loop_
_entity.id
_entity.type
_entity.pdbx_description
1 polymer ?
#
loop_
_entity_poly.entity_id
_entity_poly.type
_entity_poly.pdbx_seq_one_letter_code
_entity_poly.pdbx_strand_id
1 'polypeptide(L)'
;TDDVFYLEKTINNQAWLLGTYEKLARLDSTFGTIQRIEAPPFDHFIANYISANKPVIIKDAMDNWTPKINWSFSYFRECHKDAIVGIQDGRESDPHYEQNQRFLRTEVKFGDFLDRLEKTESSNDFYMTAGNMAQHRATLPQLFEDAESVDIRGEYFDYPSQGSLWIGPK
;
A
#
# COMPACT_ATOMS: atom_id res chain seq x y z
N THR A 1 -21.27 38.00 -3.83
CA THR A 1 -20.58 39.25 -3.97
C THR A 1 -19.15 38.94 -4.34
N ASP A 2 -18.17 39.66 -3.96
CA ASP A 2 -16.80 39.50 -4.50
C ASP A 2 -16.19 38.10 -4.28
N ASP A 3 -16.44 37.47 -3.13
CA ASP A 3 -15.94 36.13 -2.83
C ASP A 3 -16.48 35.04 -3.79
N VAL A 4 -17.73 35.13 -4.17
CA VAL A 4 -18.34 34.20 -5.14
C VAL A 4 -17.71 34.35 -6.51
N PHE A 5 -17.49 35.59 -6.94
CA PHE A 5 -16.84 35.87 -8.23
C PHE A 5 -15.40 35.34 -8.27
N TYR A 6 -14.62 35.51 -7.18
CA TYR A 6 -13.26 34.98 -7.09
C TYR A 6 -13.23 33.45 -7.07
N LEU A 7 -14.19 32.81 -6.38
CA LEU A 7 -14.31 31.35 -6.36
C LEU A 7 -14.68 30.80 -7.75
N GLU A 8 -15.67 31.40 -8.44
CA GLU A 8 -16.03 30.98 -9.80
C GLU A 8 -14.86 31.12 -10.76
N LYS A 9 -14.13 32.22 -10.69
CA LYS A 9 -12.95 32.48 -11.55
C LYS A 9 -11.86 31.41 -11.26
N THR A 10 -11.63 31.07 -9.99
CA THR A 10 -10.65 30.04 -9.61
C THR A 10 -11.05 28.67 -10.13
N ILE A 11 -12.32 28.28 -9.95
CA ILE A 11 -12.85 27.01 -10.46
C ILE A 11 -12.72 26.91 -11.99
N ASN A 12 -13.09 27.99 -12.70
CA ASN A 12 -13.00 28.01 -14.15
C ASN A 12 -11.55 27.93 -14.66
N ASN A 13 -10.61 28.59 -13.99
CA ASN A 13 -9.19 28.51 -14.32
C ASN A 13 -8.64 27.12 -14.08
N GLN A 14 -9.02 26.46 -12.98
CA GLN A 14 -8.63 25.09 -12.69
C GLN A 14 -9.21 24.11 -13.70
N ALA A 15 -10.48 24.24 -14.06
CA ALA A 15 -11.14 23.42 -15.08
C ALA A 15 -10.47 23.58 -16.46
N TRP A 16 -10.13 24.83 -16.85
CA TRP A 16 -9.39 25.08 -18.08
C TRP A 16 -8.00 24.45 -18.06
N LEU A 17 -7.27 24.59 -16.97
CA LEU A 17 -5.93 24.02 -16.80
C LEU A 17 -5.96 22.50 -16.88
N LEU A 18 -6.87 21.84 -16.14
CA LEU A 18 -7.06 20.39 -16.19
C LEU A 18 -7.42 19.92 -17.61
N GLY A 19 -8.35 20.60 -18.28
CA GLY A 19 -8.71 20.28 -19.65
C GLY A 19 -7.56 20.48 -20.65
N THR A 20 -6.66 21.41 -20.39
CA THR A 20 -5.45 21.62 -21.18
C THR A 20 -4.45 20.48 -20.97
N TYR A 21 -4.20 20.10 -19.72
CA TYR A 21 -3.33 18.95 -19.41
C TYR A 21 -3.88 17.65 -20.02
N GLU A 22 -5.19 17.42 -19.94
CA GLU A 22 -5.81 16.26 -20.57
C GLU A 22 -5.59 16.23 -22.09
N LYS A 23 -5.77 17.38 -22.77
CA LYS A 23 -5.50 17.47 -24.21
C LYS A 23 -4.03 17.21 -24.54
N LEU A 24 -3.10 17.76 -23.75
CA LEU A 24 -1.67 17.53 -23.93
C LEU A 24 -1.31 16.05 -23.69
N ALA A 25 -1.87 15.45 -22.65
CA ALA A 25 -1.64 14.04 -22.35
C ALA A 25 -2.13 13.12 -23.49
N ARG A 26 -3.26 13.45 -24.12
CA ARG A 26 -3.79 12.72 -25.30
C ARG A 26 -2.90 12.77 -26.53
N LEU A 27 -1.91 13.67 -26.59
CA LEU A 27 -0.90 13.67 -27.66
C LEU A 27 0.14 12.56 -27.45
N ASP A 28 0.26 12.00 -26.24
CA ASP A 28 1.05 10.81 -25.99
C ASP A 28 0.29 9.57 -26.53
N SER A 29 0.91 8.84 -27.44
CA SER A 29 0.32 7.61 -28.02
C SER A 29 0.03 6.52 -26.98
N THR A 30 0.58 6.64 -25.77
CA THR A 30 0.36 5.72 -24.64
C THR A 30 -0.69 6.22 -23.65
N PHE A 31 -1.31 7.39 -23.90
CA PHE A 31 -2.34 7.95 -23.03
C PHE A 31 -3.49 6.95 -22.82
N GLY A 32 -3.89 6.78 -21.56
CA GLY A 32 -4.95 5.83 -21.18
C GLY A 32 -4.48 4.38 -21.02
N THR A 33 -3.19 4.10 -21.25
CA THR A 33 -2.60 2.78 -21.01
C THR A 33 -1.49 2.85 -19.97
N ILE A 34 -1.39 1.83 -19.12
CA ILE A 34 -0.26 1.69 -18.21
C ILE A 34 0.79 0.82 -18.89
N GLN A 35 1.95 1.41 -19.14
CA GLN A 35 3.07 0.69 -19.75
C GLN A 35 3.57 -0.44 -18.85
N ARG A 36 3.96 -1.56 -19.46
CA ARG A 36 4.65 -2.67 -18.79
C ARG A 36 6.07 -2.71 -19.31
N ILE A 37 7.05 -2.55 -18.44
CA ILE A 37 8.46 -2.48 -18.80
C ILE A 37 9.27 -3.49 -17.99
N GLU A 38 10.43 -3.88 -18.48
CA GLU A 38 11.47 -4.52 -17.68
C GLU A 38 11.96 -3.55 -16.60
N ALA A 39 12.60 -4.06 -15.54
CA ALA A 39 13.14 -3.23 -14.47
C ALA A 39 14.16 -2.23 -15.04
N PRO A 40 13.84 -0.92 -15.08
CA PRO A 40 14.75 0.08 -15.63
C PRO A 40 15.82 0.45 -14.61
N PRO A 41 16.97 1.01 -15.06
CA PRO A 41 17.88 1.70 -14.16
C PRO A 41 17.14 2.77 -13.35
N PHE A 42 17.54 2.97 -12.11
CA PHE A 42 16.83 3.85 -11.17
C PHE A 42 16.67 5.29 -11.70
N ASP A 43 17.74 5.86 -12.25
CA ASP A 43 17.70 7.22 -12.83
C ASP A 43 16.68 7.35 -13.97
N HIS A 44 16.57 6.31 -14.80
CA HIS A 44 15.58 6.26 -15.86
C HIS A 44 14.16 6.21 -15.29
N PHE A 45 13.96 5.42 -14.22
CA PHE A 45 12.66 5.34 -13.53
C PHE A 45 12.25 6.70 -12.94
N ILE A 46 13.18 7.37 -12.26
CA ILE A 46 12.93 8.72 -11.72
C ILE A 46 12.57 9.70 -12.83
N ALA A 47 13.40 9.80 -13.87
CA ALA A 47 13.22 10.83 -14.91
C ALA A 47 11.95 10.65 -15.74
N ASN A 48 11.58 9.41 -16.06
CA ASN A 48 10.52 9.15 -17.04
C ASN A 48 9.17 8.79 -16.41
N TYR A 49 9.15 8.41 -15.15
CA TYR A 49 7.92 7.96 -14.47
C TYR A 49 7.63 8.78 -13.21
N ILE A 50 8.54 8.88 -12.27
CA ILE A 50 8.30 9.63 -11.02
C ILE A 50 8.15 11.12 -11.32
N SER A 51 9.15 11.74 -11.97
CA SER A 51 9.13 13.18 -12.30
C SER A 51 8.02 13.57 -13.27
N ALA A 52 7.58 12.63 -14.10
CA ALA A 52 6.50 12.83 -15.05
C ALA A 52 5.11 12.49 -14.48
N ASN A 53 5.01 12.05 -13.22
CA ASN A 53 3.78 11.50 -12.62
C ASN A 53 3.10 10.45 -13.52
N LYS A 54 3.89 9.60 -14.16
CA LYS A 54 3.43 8.60 -15.11
C LYS A 54 3.39 7.22 -14.45
N PRO A 55 2.23 6.56 -14.35
CA PRO A 55 2.15 5.21 -13.81
C PRO A 55 2.83 4.21 -14.73
N VAL A 56 3.47 3.19 -14.14
CA VAL A 56 4.14 2.12 -14.88
C VAL A 56 4.08 0.81 -14.10
N ILE A 57 4.00 -0.31 -14.79
CA ILE A 57 4.14 -1.65 -14.21
C ILE A 57 5.53 -2.16 -14.56
N ILE A 58 6.37 -2.35 -13.55
CA ILE A 58 7.69 -2.92 -13.72
C ILE A 58 7.56 -4.42 -13.58
N LYS A 59 7.89 -5.15 -14.67
CA LYS A 59 7.93 -6.61 -14.66
C LYS A 59 9.21 -7.08 -13.96
N ASP A 60 9.12 -8.23 -13.35
CA ASP A 60 10.24 -8.99 -12.79
C ASP A 60 11.04 -8.28 -11.67
N ALA A 61 10.66 -7.05 -11.30
CA ALA A 61 11.32 -6.29 -10.22
C ALA A 61 11.29 -6.99 -8.86
N MET A 62 10.31 -7.89 -8.66
CA MET A 62 10.12 -8.62 -7.40
C MET A 62 10.46 -10.11 -7.52
N ASP A 63 11.15 -10.56 -8.57
CA ASP A 63 11.41 -11.99 -8.76
C ASP A 63 12.32 -12.57 -7.68
N ASN A 64 13.26 -11.78 -7.19
CA ASN A 64 14.17 -12.14 -6.11
C ASN A 64 13.72 -11.60 -4.73
N TRP A 65 12.50 -11.09 -4.63
CA TRP A 65 12.01 -10.53 -3.39
C TRP A 65 11.58 -11.64 -2.43
N THR A 66 12.18 -11.67 -1.26
CA THR A 66 11.99 -12.73 -0.25
C THR A 66 10.52 -13.02 0.07
N PRO A 67 9.64 -12.01 0.26
CA PRO A 67 8.21 -12.26 0.47
C PRO A 67 7.54 -13.02 -0.68
N LYS A 68 7.87 -12.70 -1.92
CA LYS A 68 7.32 -13.40 -3.09
C LYS A 68 7.69 -14.88 -3.10
N ILE A 69 8.88 -15.21 -2.62
CA ILE A 69 9.42 -16.57 -2.64
C ILE A 69 8.92 -17.38 -1.44
N ASN A 70 8.96 -16.79 -0.24
CA ASN A 70 8.83 -17.51 1.01
C ASN A 70 7.46 -17.35 1.68
N TRP A 71 6.79 -16.21 1.51
CA TRP A 71 5.60 -15.90 2.29
C TRP A 71 4.44 -16.84 1.97
N SER A 72 4.03 -17.54 2.98
CA SER A 72 2.87 -18.44 3.01
C SER A 72 2.35 -18.53 4.43
N PHE A 73 1.13 -19.01 4.61
CA PHE A 73 0.60 -19.23 5.96
C PHE A 73 1.47 -20.20 6.77
N SER A 74 2.05 -21.21 6.13
CA SER A 74 2.96 -22.15 6.80
C SER A 74 4.22 -21.43 7.29
N TYR A 75 4.85 -20.61 6.43
CA TYR A 75 6.02 -19.83 6.80
C TYR A 75 5.72 -18.85 7.96
N PHE A 76 4.60 -18.16 7.89
CA PHE A 76 4.19 -17.24 8.96
C PHE A 76 3.99 -17.94 10.29
N ARG A 77 3.39 -19.14 10.29
CA ARG A 77 3.23 -19.96 11.51
C ARG A 77 4.56 -20.45 12.05
N GLU A 78 5.43 -20.93 11.18
CA GLU A 78 6.76 -21.40 11.58
C GLU A 78 7.55 -20.31 12.28
N CYS A 79 7.55 -19.11 11.71
CA CYS A 79 8.32 -17.99 12.26
C CYS A 79 7.68 -17.33 13.48
N HIS A 80 6.34 -17.16 13.50
CA HIS A 80 5.71 -16.21 14.41
C HIS A 80 4.34 -16.62 14.99
N LYS A 81 3.94 -17.89 14.99
CA LYS A 81 2.60 -18.32 15.43
C LYS A 81 2.18 -17.81 16.80
N ASP A 82 3.13 -17.70 17.74
CA ASP A 82 2.88 -17.28 19.12
C ASP A 82 3.04 -15.77 19.35
N ALA A 83 3.42 -15.01 18.31
CA ALA A 83 3.52 -13.56 18.41
C ALA A 83 2.15 -12.92 18.65
N ILE A 84 2.11 -11.89 19.50
CA ILE A 84 0.89 -11.12 19.73
C ILE A 84 0.84 -9.97 18.73
N VAL A 85 -0.25 -9.90 17.97
CA VAL A 85 -0.48 -8.87 16.96
C VAL A 85 -1.75 -8.11 17.25
N GLY A 86 -1.73 -6.81 16.96
CA GLY A 86 -2.92 -5.97 17.04
C GLY A 86 -3.70 -6.03 15.73
N ILE A 87 -4.97 -6.33 15.80
CA ILE A 87 -5.90 -6.30 14.67
C ILE A 87 -7.06 -5.36 14.95
N GLN A 88 -7.76 -4.93 13.94
CA GLN A 88 -9.13 -4.44 14.05
C GLN A 88 -10.08 -5.63 13.92
N ASP A 89 -11.09 -5.70 14.76
CA ASP A 89 -12.08 -6.79 14.76
C ASP A 89 -13.48 -6.23 14.97
N GLY A 90 -14.48 -6.81 14.30
CA GLY A 90 -15.87 -6.31 14.36
C GLY A 90 -16.14 -5.11 13.43
N ARG A 91 -15.36 -4.93 12.37
CA ARG A 91 -15.51 -3.79 11.44
C ARG A 91 -16.86 -3.76 10.75
N GLU A 92 -17.42 -4.91 10.43
CA GLU A 92 -18.73 -5.00 9.75
C GLU A 92 -19.89 -4.59 10.66
N SER A 93 -19.69 -4.60 11.97
CA SER A 93 -20.71 -4.14 12.94
C SER A 93 -20.74 -2.62 13.14
N ASP A 94 -19.73 -1.89 12.65
CA ASP A 94 -19.61 -0.45 12.81
C ASP A 94 -19.49 0.25 11.43
N PRO A 95 -20.54 0.98 10.99
CA PRO A 95 -20.51 1.70 9.71
C PRO A 95 -19.44 2.81 9.66
N HIS A 96 -18.87 3.19 10.79
CA HIS A 96 -17.82 4.18 10.93
C HIS A 96 -16.47 3.56 11.37
N TYR A 97 -16.23 2.30 11.04
CA TYR A 97 -15.07 1.54 11.51
C TYR A 97 -13.72 2.24 11.22
N GLU A 98 -13.59 3.00 10.13
CA GLU A 98 -12.37 3.74 9.83
C GLU A 98 -12.13 4.89 10.83
N GLN A 99 -13.19 5.55 11.29
CA GLN A 99 -13.10 6.61 12.30
C GLN A 99 -12.92 6.02 13.70
N ASN A 100 -13.48 4.83 13.93
CA ASN A 100 -13.54 4.15 15.22
C ASN A 100 -12.44 3.10 15.39
N GLN A 101 -11.41 3.07 14.55
CA GLN A 101 -10.33 2.09 14.53
C GLN A 101 -9.78 1.74 15.92
N ARG A 102 -9.59 2.76 16.77
CA ARG A 102 -9.04 2.58 18.13
C ARG A 102 -9.92 1.75 19.06
N PHE A 103 -11.24 1.75 18.83
CA PHE A 103 -12.21 1.02 19.64
C PHE A 103 -12.39 -0.44 19.15
N LEU A 104 -12.03 -0.70 17.90
CA LEU A 104 -12.10 -2.02 17.29
C LEU A 104 -10.77 -2.79 17.43
N ARG A 105 -9.76 -2.15 18.04
CA ARG A 105 -8.46 -2.78 18.22
C ARG A 105 -8.51 -3.87 19.28
N THR A 106 -8.04 -5.06 18.92
CA THR A 106 -7.85 -6.19 19.82
C THR A 106 -6.49 -6.85 19.58
N GLU A 107 -6.02 -7.63 20.53
CA GLU A 107 -4.78 -8.37 20.44
C GLU A 107 -5.08 -9.86 20.36
N VAL A 108 -4.42 -10.54 19.42
CA VAL A 108 -4.58 -11.96 19.18
C VAL A 108 -3.23 -12.62 18.92
N LYS A 109 -3.14 -13.94 19.10
CA LYS A 109 -1.99 -14.68 18.58
C LYS A 109 -2.01 -14.67 17.06
N PHE A 110 -0.85 -14.48 16.44
CA PHE A 110 -0.74 -14.44 14.99
C PHE A 110 -1.19 -15.76 14.35
N GLY A 111 -0.88 -16.90 14.98
CA GLY A 111 -1.37 -18.21 14.53
C GLY A 111 -2.90 -18.29 14.50
N ASP A 112 -3.58 -17.83 15.54
CA ASP A 112 -5.05 -17.83 15.61
C ASP A 112 -5.66 -16.91 14.56
N PHE A 113 -5.03 -15.75 14.32
CA PHE A 113 -5.43 -14.83 13.24
C PHE A 113 -5.29 -15.49 11.86
N LEU A 114 -4.19 -16.18 11.58
CA LEU A 114 -3.98 -16.92 10.33
C LEU A 114 -5.01 -18.06 10.16
N ASP A 115 -5.34 -18.77 11.24
CA ASP A 115 -6.37 -19.82 11.22
C ASP A 115 -7.76 -19.26 10.88
N ARG A 116 -8.06 -18.06 11.38
CA ARG A 116 -9.29 -17.34 11.06
C ARG A 116 -9.31 -16.93 9.59
N LEU A 117 -8.20 -16.42 9.07
CA LEU A 117 -8.07 -16.04 7.65
C LEU A 117 -8.31 -17.23 6.71
N GLU A 118 -7.71 -18.39 7.00
CA GLU A 118 -7.87 -19.57 6.15
C GLU A 118 -9.30 -20.11 6.12
N LYS A 119 -10.06 -19.89 7.18
CA LYS A 119 -11.47 -20.33 7.28
C LYS A 119 -12.47 -19.32 6.73
N THR A 120 -12.01 -18.11 6.39
CA THR A 120 -12.88 -17.01 5.95
C THR A 120 -12.75 -16.83 4.44
N GLU A 121 -13.85 -16.99 3.70
CA GLU A 121 -13.84 -16.82 2.24
C GLU A 121 -13.76 -15.35 1.83
N SER A 122 -14.63 -14.50 2.40
CA SER A 122 -14.67 -13.07 2.13
C SER A 122 -15.26 -12.34 3.33
N SER A 123 -14.61 -11.28 3.79
CA SER A 123 -15.10 -10.45 4.89
C SER A 123 -14.28 -9.17 4.98
N ASN A 124 -14.88 -8.09 5.49
CA ASN A 124 -14.17 -6.90 5.91
C ASN A 124 -14.15 -6.76 7.45
N ASP A 125 -14.55 -7.80 8.17
CA ASP A 125 -14.78 -7.73 9.61
C ASP A 125 -13.52 -7.60 10.44
N PHE A 126 -12.41 -8.19 9.99
CA PHE A 126 -11.17 -8.16 10.76
C PHE A 126 -9.94 -7.96 9.86
N TYR A 127 -9.00 -7.15 10.36
CA TYR A 127 -7.83 -6.75 9.58
C TYR A 127 -6.63 -6.41 10.46
N MET A 128 -5.46 -6.88 10.09
CA MET A 128 -4.20 -6.35 10.61
C MET A 128 -3.81 -5.13 9.77
N THR A 129 -3.74 -3.94 10.38
CA THR A 129 -3.58 -2.66 9.69
C THR A 129 -2.29 -1.94 10.07
N ALA A 130 -1.89 -0.96 9.26
CA ALA A 130 -0.72 -0.12 9.52
C ALA A 130 -0.75 0.63 10.85
N GLY A 131 -1.94 0.86 11.44
CA GLY A 131 -2.08 1.54 12.73
C GLY A 131 -1.34 0.86 13.89
N ASN A 132 -0.95 -0.39 13.72
CA ASN A 132 -0.19 -1.18 14.70
C ASN A 132 1.26 -1.45 14.25
N MET A 133 1.80 -0.69 13.31
CA MET A 133 3.09 -0.94 12.67
C MET A 133 4.24 -1.09 13.67
N ALA A 134 4.33 -0.24 14.70
CA ALA A 134 5.41 -0.33 15.71
C ALA A 134 5.35 -1.65 16.48
N GLN A 135 4.15 -2.11 16.84
CA GLN A 135 3.96 -3.42 17.47
C GLN A 135 4.33 -4.54 16.51
N HIS A 136 3.84 -4.49 15.27
CA HIS A 136 4.11 -5.54 14.28
C HIS A 136 5.60 -5.67 13.97
N ARG A 137 6.34 -4.56 13.86
CA ARG A 137 7.80 -4.60 13.71
C ARG A 137 8.50 -5.26 14.89
N ALA A 138 8.04 -5.01 16.10
CA ALA A 138 8.61 -5.60 17.31
C ALA A 138 8.31 -7.10 17.45
N THR A 139 7.11 -7.54 17.03
CA THR A 139 6.64 -8.92 17.25
C THR A 139 6.83 -9.84 16.04
N LEU A 140 6.99 -9.26 14.83
CA LEU A 140 7.16 -9.98 13.55
C LEU A 140 8.42 -9.51 12.80
N PRO A 141 9.60 -9.41 13.45
CA PRO A 141 10.79 -8.78 12.87
C PRO A 141 11.21 -9.42 11.56
N GLN A 142 11.17 -10.75 11.44
CA GLN A 142 11.57 -11.47 10.25
C GLN A 142 10.76 -11.08 9.01
N LEU A 143 9.46 -10.80 9.15
CA LEU A 143 8.63 -10.40 8.01
C LEU A 143 9.01 -9.01 7.47
N PHE A 144 9.48 -8.13 8.35
CA PHE A 144 9.98 -6.82 7.93
C PHE A 144 11.38 -6.92 7.31
N GLU A 145 12.26 -7.75 7.86
CA GLU A 145 13.56 -8.03 7.26
C GLU A 145 13.41 -8.65 5.86
N ASP A 146 12.52 -9.61 5.69
CA ASP A 146 12.19 -10.20 4.39
C ASP A 146 11.71 -9.13 3.40
N ALA A 147 10.78 -8.26 3.84
CA ALA A 147 10.21 -7.22 2.98
C ALA A 147 11.24 -6.17 2.56
N GLU A 148 12.25 -5.92 3.39
CA GLU A 148 13.34 -4.98 3.13
C GLU A 148 14.49 -5.58 2.29
N SER A 149 14.39 -6.85 1.90
CA SER A 149 15.42 -7.56 1.14
C SER A 149 15.69 -6.98 -0.24
N VAL A 150 14.77 -6.20 -0.80
CA VAL A 150 14.94 -5.48 -2.07
C VAL A 150 14.72 -3.99 -1.85
N ASP A 151 15.76 -3.20 -2.05
CA ASP A 151 15.65 -1.75 -2.06
C ASP A 151 15.33 -1.24 -3.47
N ILE A 152 14.08 -0.95 -3.73
CA ILE A 152 13.63 -0.34 -5.00
C ILE A 152 13.74 1.19 -5.00
N ARG A 153 14.15 1.78 -3.89
CA ARG A 153 14.15 3.25 -3.70
C ARG A 153 15.46 3.91 -4.12
N GLY A 154 16.57 3.14 -4.12
CA GLY A 154 17.89 3.64 -4.43
C GLY A 154 18.37 4.75 -3.48
N GLU A 155 19.48 5.38 -3.84
CA GLU A 155 20.14 6.42 -3.04
C GLU A 155 19.37 7.75 -2.89
N TYR A 156 18.27 7.94 -3.66
CA TYR A 156 17.51 9.19 -3.65
C TYR A 156 16.45 9.27 -2.55
N PHE A 157 16.19 8.18 -1.85
CA PHE A 157 15.21 8.13 -0.78
C PHE A 157 15.89 7.75 0.54
N ASP A 158 16.46 8.73 1.19
CA ASP A 158 17.15 8.59 2.48
C ASP A 158 16.18 8.45 3.67
N TYR A 159 15.07 7.74 3.48
CA TYR A 159 14.16 7.39 4.55
C TYR A 159 14.33 5.93 4.93
N PRO A 160 14.48 5.65 6.24
CA PRO A 160 14.43 4.26 6.70
C PRO A 160 13.12 3.63 6.24
N SER A 161 13.17 2.38 5.86
CA SER A 161 11.98 1.63 5.46
C SER A 161 10.90 1.75 6.53
N GLN A 162 9.78 2.37 6.17
CA GLN A 162 8.59 2.47 6.99
C GLN A 162 7.49 1.57 6.42
N GLY A 163 7.88 0.44 5.85
CA GLY A 163 6.92 -0.55 5.38
C GLY A 163 5.91 -0.90 6.45
N SER A 164 4.66 -1.01 6.07
CA SER A 164 3.58 -1.46 6.94
C SER A 164 3.02 -2.77 6.43
N LEU A 165 2.58 -3.61 7.36
CA LEU A 165 2.01 -4.92 7.05
C LEU A 165 0.49 -4.84 7.17
N TRP A 166 -0.18 -5.19 6.07
CA TRP A 166 -1.63 -5.27 5.98
C TRP A 166 -2.03 -6.69 5.62
N ILE A 167 -2.79 -7.34 6.47
CA ILE A 167 -3.29 -8.69 6.22
C ILE A 167 -4.76 -8.73 6.60
N GLY A 168 -5.60 -9.27 5.72
CA GLY A 168 -7.01 -9.44 5.96
C GLY A 168 -7.65 -10.45 5.02
N PRO A 169 -8.92 -10.76 5.22
CA PRO A 169 -9.69 -11.63 4.31
C PRO A 169 -9.76 -11.06 2.88
N LYS A 170 -10.14 -11.92 1.96
CA LYS A 170 -10.36 -11.54 0.56
C LYS A 170 -11.60 -10.66 0.40
#